data_b6eb49a089fca5241511076d454a5df3
#
_entry.id   b6eb49a089fca5241511076d454a5df3
#
_cell.length_a   1.000
_cell.length_b   1.000
_cell.length_c   1.000
_cell.angle_alpha   90.00
_cell.angle_beta   90.00
_cell.angle_gamma   90.00
#
_symmetry.space_group_name_H-M   'P 1'
#
loop_
_entity.id
_entity.type
_entity.pdbx_description
1 polymer ?
#
loop_
_entity_poly.entity_id
_entity_poly.type
_entity_poly.pdbx_seq_one_letter_code
_entity_poly.pdbx_strand_id
1 'polypeptide(L)'
;MLESLFRTHQYLVEHVDAPVRRALMDEINWRDRLIGIKGSRGVGKTTFLLQYARENFSLRDRKCLYINMNSFYFQGHSLVDFAGQFYKSGGQVLLIDQVFKQSNWSQSLRECYDKFPMLRIVFTGSSVMRLKEENPELNGICRSYNLRGFSFREYLNLMAGTNLRPYTLREIENRHERIAREVMAVCDPAKHFASYLHHGYYPFFLEKTNFSENLLKVMNMMIEVDVLLIKQIELKYLDRIKKLLYQLAISGTGAPNVSQLAGDVQTSRATIMNYIKYLSDARLMNMVYRKGEEFPKKPARVMMHNTNLMYAMTPGKVNRQDMLETFFQNALWGRHDVKMGDRSCTFLVDGNQRFRIMDEVPRRKATDVIYVRADITEGNEQEIPLWLYGLLY
;
A
#
# COMPACT_ATOMS: atom_id res chain seq x y z
N MET A 1 3.79 27.72 -21.12
CA MET A 1 3.36 26.71 -20.10
C MET A 1 4.28 25.49 -20.07
N LEU A 2 4.51 24.79 -21.19
CA LEU A 2 5.38 23.59 -21.22
C LEU A 2 6.77 23.87 -20.62
N GLU A 3 7.37 25.02 -20.90
CA GLU A 3 8.66 25.45 -20.34
C GLU A 3 8.62 25.61 -18.82
N SER A 4 7.55 26.16 -18.26
CA SER A 4 7.37 26.30 -16.82
C SER A 4 7.26 24.91 -16.12
N LEU A 5 6.56 23.96 -16.75
CA LEU A 5 6.45 22.60 -16.20
C LEU A 5 7.77 21.84 -16.30
N PHE A 6 8.58 22.08 -17.33
CA PHE A 6 9.96 21.54 -17.39
C PHE A 6 10.85 22.08 -16.28
N ARG A 7 10.76 23.37 -15.94
CA ARG A 7 11.50 23.94 -14.80
C ARG A 7 11.07 23.32 -13.49
N THR A 8 9.77 23.14 -13.28
CA THR A 8 9.24 22.46 -12.11
C THR A 8 9.71 21.00 -12.04
N HIS A 9 9.64 20.27 -13.15
CA HIS A 9 10.13 18.90 -13.24
C HIS A 9 11.62 18.81 -12.88
N GLN A 10 12.45 19.67 -13.49
CA GLN A 10 13.89 19.71 -13.23
C GLN A 10 14.16 19.94 -11.74
N TYR A 11 13.55 20.97 -11.16
CA TYR A 11 13.71 21.29 -9.74
C TYR A 11 13.33 20.10 -8.85
N LEU A 12 12.17 19.47 -9.09
CA LEU A 12 11.69 18.34 -8.27
C LEU A 12 12.60 17.12 -8.42
N VAL A 13 13.09 16.81 -9.62
CA VAL A 13 13.97 15.65 -9.85
C VAL A 13 15.35 15.87 -9.24
N GLU A 14 15.91 17.07 -9.30
CA GLU A 14 17.19 17.43 -8.70
C GLU A 14 17.14 17.36 -7.16
N HIS A 15 15.99 17.73 -6.55
CA HIS A 15 15.85 17.84 -5.10
C HIS A 15 15.08 16.68 -4.46
N VAL A 16 14.68 15.65 -5.24
CA VAL A 16 14.00 14.49 -4.64
C VAL A 16 14.91 13.75 -3.68
N ASP A 17 14.49 13.67 -2.42
CA ASP A 17 15.13 12.79 -1.44
C ASP A 17 14.47 11.39 -1.49
N ALA A 18 15.19 10.42 -2.01
CA ALA A 18 14.75 9.03 -2.16
C ALA A 18 15.86 8.10 -1.68
N PRO A 19 16.06 8.00 -0.34
CA PRO A 19 17.17 7.25 0.23
C PRO A 19 17.01 5.73 0.05
N VAL A 20 15.80 5.25 -0.26
CA VAL A 20 15.51 3.85 -0.50
C VAL A 20 15.04 3.63 -1.92
N ARG A 21 15.71 2.74 -2.63
CA ARG A 21 15.22 2.24 -3.91
C ARG A 21 14.18 1.15 -3.67
N ARG A 22 12.94 1.44 -4.09
CA ARG A 22 11.80 0.55 -3.83
C ARG A 22 11.89 -0.69 -4.71
N ALA A 23 11.59 -1.87 -4.14
CA ALA A 23 11.60 -3.14 -4.90
C ALA A 23 10.72 -3.11 -6.15
N LEU A 24 9.58 -2.41 -6.08
CA LEU A 24 8.67 -2.25 -7.21
C LEU A 24 9.35 -1.62 -8.44
N MET A 25 10.44 -0.86 -8.28
CA MET A 25 11.19 -0.27 -9.40
C MET A 25 11.73 -1.33 -10.36
N ASP A 26 12.11 -2.50 -9.83
CA ASP A 26 12.63 -3.63 -10.61
C ASP A 26 11.53 -4.60 -11.09
N GLU A 27 10.35 -4.55 -10.49
CA GLU A 27 9.21 -5.41 -10.85
C GLU A 27 8.41 -4.85 -12.04
N ILE A 28 8.46 -3.52 -12.27
CA ILE A 28 7.71 -2.87 -13.35
C ILE A 28 8.37 -3.13 -14.70
N ASN A 29 7.57 -3.59 -15.67
CA ASN A 29 7.99 -3.58 -17.06
C ASN A 29 7.84 -2.15 -17.64
N TRP A 30 8.88 -1.34 -17.54
CA TRP A 30 8.89 0.05 -18.01
C TRP A 30 8.78 0.23 -19.51
N ARG A 31 8.74 -0.87 -20.30
CA ARG A 31 8.48 -0.84 -21.74
C ARG A 31 7.00 -0.75 -22.07
N ASP A 32 6.12 -1.05 -21.10
CA ASP A 32 4.67 -0.92 -21.30
C ASP A 32 4.31 0.55 -21.55
N ARG A 33 3.39 0.79 -22.48
CA ARG A 33 3.04 2.15 -22.91
C ARG A 33 2.14 2.88 -21.92
N LEU A 34 1.34 2.17 -21.14
CA LEU A 34 0.47 2.76 -20.14
C LEU A 34 0.59 1.99 -18.83
N ILE A 35 1.19 2.63 -17.83
CA ILE A 35 1.48 2.05 -16.53
C ILE A 35 0.73 2.84 -15.45
N GLY A 36 -0.11 2.16 -14.66
CA GLY A 36 -0.79 2.73 -13.50
C GLY A 36 -0.15 2.28 -12.19
N ILE A 37 0.30 3.22 -11.37
CA ILE A 37 0.87 2.97 -10.04
C ILE A 37 -0.12 3.42 -8.97
N LYS A 38 -0.81 2.46 -8.36
CA LYS A 38 -1.75 2.72 -7.26
C LYS A 38 -1.06 2.59 -5.90
N GLY A 39 -1.61 3.25 -4.92
CA GLY A 39 -1.17 3.09 -3.53
C GLY A 39 -1.89 4.05 -2.60
N SER A 40 -1.89 3.73 -1.31
CA SER A 40 -2.46 4.62 -0.31
C SER A 40 -1.71 5.96 -0.26
N ARG A 41 -2.33 6.95 0.35
CA ARG A 41 -1.67 8.25 0.56
C ARG A 41 -0.49 8.07 1.51
N GLY A 42 0.60 8.80 1.29
CA GLY A 42 1.78 8.77 2.15
C GLY A 42 2.80 7.65 1.87
N VAL A 43 2.54 6.71 0.93
CA VAL A 43 3.50 5.62 0.61
C VAL A 43 4.65 6.01 -0.32
N GLY A 44 4.69 7.28 -0.78
CA GLY A 44 5.80 7.79 -1.60
C GLY A 44 5.61 7.67 -3.10
N LYS A 45 4.39 7.69 -3.65
CA LYS A 45 4.13 7.59 -5.11
C LYS A 45 4.80 8.71 -5.91
N THR A 46 4.72 9.94 -5.45
CA THR A 46 5.38 11.10 -6.09
C THR A 46 6.89 10.92 -6.12
N THR A 47 7.49 10.58 -4.97
CA THR A 47 8.92 10.29 -4.85
C THR A 47 9.35 9.16 -5.78
N PHE A 48 8.54 8.11 -5.90
CA PHE A 48 8.79 6.97 -6.78
C PHE A 48 8.85 7.39 -8.27
N LEU A 49 7.92 8.24 -8.75
CA LEU A 49 7.97 8.76 -10.11
C LEU A 49 9.20 9.65 -10.36
N LEU A 50 9.51 10.53 -9.40
CA LEU A 50 10.66 11.43 -9.52
C LEU A 50 11.99 10.66 -9.46
N GLN A 51 12.09 9.62 -8.64
CA GLN A 51 13.25 8.73 -8.60
C GLN A 51 13.42 7.99 -9.93
N TYR A 52 12.34 7.46 -10.51
CA TYR A 52 12.38 6.85 -11.84
C TYR A 52 12.89 7.84 -12.91
N ALA A 53 12.39 9.10 -12.88
CA ALA A 53 12.87 10.13 -13.80
C ALA A 53 14.37 10.39 -13.61
N ARG A 54 14.83 10.54 -12.37
CA ARG A 54 16.24 10.79 -12.03
C ARG A 54 17.18 9.67 -12.49
N GLU A 55 16.76 8.41 -12.34
CA GLU A 55 17.58 7.25 -12.67
C GLU A 55 17.67 6.98 -14.18
N ASN A 56 16.67 7.39 -14.97
CA ASN A 56 16.53 6.92 -16.35
C ASN A 56 16.60 8.02 -17.42
N PHE A 57 16.55 9.29 -17.05
CA PHE A 57 16.50 10.40 -18.03
C PHE A 57 17.45 11.52 -17.66
N SER A 58 18.10 12.07 -18.71
CA SER A 58 18.80 13.33 -18.57
C SER A 58 17.81 14.50 -18.54
N LEU A 59 17.98 15.40 -17.59
CA LEU A 59 17.15 16.60 -17.47
C LEU A 59 17.31 17.54 -18.68
N ARG A 60 18.42 17.44 -19.43
CA ARG A 60 18.70 18.26 -20.62
C ARG A 60 17.92 17.79 -21.86
N ASP A 61 17.61 16.48 -21.95
CA ASP A 61 17.04 15.87 -23.16
C ASP A 61 15.55 16.15 -23.34
N ARG A 62 14.86 16.62 -22.30
CA ARG A 62 13.41 16.91 -22.29
C ARG A 62 12.51 15.75 -22.75
N LYS A 63 13.03 14.52 -22.71
CA LYS A 63 12.31 13.31 -23.11
C LYS A 63 11.32 12.82 -22.08
N CYS A 64 11.54 13.18 -20.81
CA CYS A 64 10.67 12.84 -19.68
C CYS A 64 10.11 14.11 -19.03
N LEU A 65 8.83 14.09 -18.70
CA LEU A 65 8.18 15.21 -18.01
C LEU A 65 7.26 14.70 -16.91
N TYR A 66 7.45 15.20 -15.70
CA TYR A 66 6.52 15.01 -14.57
C TYR A 66 5.51 16.15 -14.52
N ILE A 67 4.24 15.79 -14.38
CA ILE A 67 3.14 16.74 -14.14
C ILE A 67 2.28 16.26 -12.97
N ASN A 68 1.68 17.19 -12.23
CA ASN A 68 0.73 16.91 -11.16
C ASN A 68 -0.65 17.43 -11.54
N MET A 69 -1.65 16.54 -11.57
CA MET A 69 -3.03 16.89 -11.95
C MET A 69 -3.75 17.74 -10.88
N ASN A 70 -3.15 17.93 -9.70
CA ASN A 70 -3.64 18.88 -8.71
C ASN A 70 -3.27 20.34 -9.03
N SER A 71 -2.51 20.59 -10.10
CA SER A 71 -2.20 21.95 -10.59
C SER A 71 -3.44 22.62 -11.14
N PHE A 72 -3.64 23.90 -10.79
CA PHE A 72 -4.74 24.72 -11.33
C PHE A 72 -4.73 24.82 -12.87
N TYR A 73 -3.58 24.64 -13.50
CA TYR A 73 -3.49 24.61 -14.97
C TYR A 73 -4.43 23.56 -15.57
N PHE A 74 -4.48 22.36 -15.02
CA PHE A 74 -5.29 21.26 -15.56
C PHE A 74 -6.78 21.36 -15.20
N GLN A 75 -7.21 22.37 -14.42
CA GLN A 75 -8.64 22.65 -14.21
C GLN A 75 -9.31 23.22 -15.47
N GLY A 76 -8.54 23.90 -16.33
CA GLY A 76 -9.05 24.54 -17.54
C GLY A 76 -8.41 24.03 -18.84
N HIS A 77 -7.52 23.02 -18.78
CA HIS A 77 -6.80 22.54 -19.97
C HIS A 77 -6.88 21.01 -20.09
N SER A 78 -7.07 20.56 -21.32
CA SER A 78 -7.14 19.14 -21.67
C SER A 78 -5.79 18.44 -21.45
N LEU A 79 -5.81 17.28 -20.79
CA LEU A 79 -4.64 16.41 -20.68
C LEU A 79 -4.19 15.92 -22.06
N VAL A 80 -5.14 15.64 -22.97
CA VAL A 80 -4.86 15.12 -24.31
C VAL A 80 -4.11 16.18 -25.15
N ASP A 81 -4.59 17.43 -25.13
CA ASP A 81 -3.94 18.52 -25.86
C ASP A 81 -2.54 18.80 -25.31
N PHE A 82 -2.39 18.77 -23.99
CA PHE A 82 -1.10 18.91 -23.34
C PHE A 82 -0.13 17.78 -23.72
N ALA A 83 -0.58 16.52 -23.64
CA ALA A 83 0.21 15.36 -24.07
C ALA A 83 0.62 15.46 -25.54
N GLY A 84 -0.28 15.96 -26.41
CA GLY A 84 0.01 16.22 -27.81
C GLY A 84 1.09 17.29 -28.04
N GLN A 85 1.06 18.38 -27.27
CA GLN A 85 2.12 19.39 -27.30
C GLN A 85 3.48 18.84 -26.86
N PHE A 86 3.49 18.07 -25.75
CA PHE A 86 4.68 17.42 -25.24
C PHE A 86 5.24 16.41 -26.26
N TYR A 87 4.38 15.57 -26.85
CA TYR A 87 4.77 14.59 -27.86
C TYR A 87 5.39 15.25 -29.11
N LYS A 88 4.76 16.32 -29.63
CA LYS A 88 5.26 17.10 -30.77
C LYS A 88 6.62 17.78 -30.50
N SER A 89 6.90 18.09 -29.23
CA SER A 89 8.20 18.65 -28.83
C SER A 89 9.30 17.61 -28.65
N GLY A 90 9.06 16.32 -28.97
CA GLY A 90 10.01 15.22 -28.84
C GLY A 90 9.93 14.47 -27.51
N GLY A 91 8.90 14.73 -26.70
CA GLY A 91 8.64 14.04 -25.45
C GLY A 91 8.35 12.53 -25.64
N GLN A 92 8.90 11.71 -24.77
CA GLN A 92 8.80 10.25 -24.86
C GLN A 92 8.08 9.61 -23.67
N VAL A 93 8.23 10.19 -22.46
CA VAL A 93 7.64 9.67 -21.24
C VAL A 93 6.95 10.77 -20.45
N LEU A 94 5.65 10.62 -20.23
CA LEU A 94 4.86 11.52 -19.41
C LEU A 94 4.52 10.86 -18.07
N LEU A 95 5.01 11.44 -16.98
CA LEU A 95 4.74 11.00 -15.62
C LEU A 95 3.62 11.86 -15.04
N ILE A 96 2.45 11.26 -14.80
CA ILE A 96 1.23 11.96 -14.36
C ILE A 96 0.93 11.60 -12.92
N ASP A 97 1.08 12.54 -12.01
CA ASP A 97 0.77 12.32 -10.60
C ASP A 97 -0.67 12.74 -10.27
N GLN A 98 -1.34 11.93 -9.41
CA GLN A 98 -2.70 12.13 -8.95
C GLN A 98 -3.75 12.24 -10.08
N VAL A 99 -3.72 11.33 -11.05
CA VAL A 99 -4.56 11.36 -12.25
C VAL A 99 -6.06 11.53 -11.95
N PHE A 100 -6.56 10.97 -10.85
CA PHE A 100 -7.97 11.00 -10.42
C PHE A 100 -8.49 12.40 -10.07
N LYS A 101 -7.64 13.43 -10.06
CA LYS A 101 -8.05 14.81 -9.88
C LYS A 101 -8.75 15.40 -11.12
N GLN A 102 -8.63 14.74 -12.26
CA GLN A 102 -9.36 15.08 -13.47
C GLN A 102 -10.58 14.15 -13.61
N SER A 103 -11.75 14.71 -13.90
CA SER A 103 -13.02 13.96 -13.97
C SER A 103 -13.00 12.83 -15.01
N ASN A 104 -12.51 13.11 -16.21
CA ASN A 104 -12.47 12.17 -17.35
C ASN A 104 -11.08 11.58 -17.58
N TRP A 105 -10.34 11.32 -16.51
CA TRP A 105 -8.94 10.91 -16.58
C TRP A 105 -8.73 9.62 -17.38
N SER A 106 -9.59 8.63 -17.24
CA SER A 106 -9.43 7.31 -17.89
C SER A 106 -9.67 7.39 -19.40
N GLN A 107 -10.69 8.14 -19.83
CA GLN A 107 -10.94 8.44 -21.24
C GLN A 107 -9.80 9.26 -21.83
N SER A 108 -9.31 10.28 -21.12
CA SER A 108 -8.15 11.07 -21.55
C SER A 108 -6.88 10.22 -21.72
N LEU A 109 -6.63 9.27 -20.81
CA LEU A 109 -5.50 8.34 -20.93
C LEU A 109 -5.68 7.39 -22.14
N ARG A 110 -6.90 6.89 -22.37
CA ARG A 110 -7.21 6.09 -23.55
C ARG A 110 -6.97 6.85 -24.83
N GLU A 111 -7.45 8.07 -24.90
CA GLU A 111 -7.26 8.94 -26.06
C GLU A 111 -5.78 9.28 -26.31
N CYS A 112 -5.01 9.56 -25.26
CA CYS A 112 -3.55 9.73 -25.38
C CYS A 112 -2.87 8.46 -25.91
N TYR A 113 -3.28 7.28 -25.41
CA TYR A 113 -2.73 6.01 -25.84
C TYR A 113 -2.97 5.76 -27.34
N ASP A 114 -4.17 6.09 -27.84
CA ASP A 114 -4.53 5.88 -29.24
C ASP A 114 -3.88 6.93 -30.17
N LYS A 115 -3.84 8.20 -29.76
CA LYS A 115 -3.33 9.29 -30.59
C LYS A 115 -1.79 9.41 -30.64
N PHE A 116 -1.09 8.98 -29.59
CA PHE A 116 0.37 9.17 -29.47
C PHE A 116 1.10 7.83 -29.29
N PRO A 117 1.29 7.03 -30.37
CA PRO A 117 1.74 5.65 -30.29
C PRO A 117 3.15 5.46 -29.70
N MET A 118 4.01 6.47 -29.76
CA MET A 118 5.36 6.41 -29.20
C MET A 118 5.46 7.02 -27.80
N LEU A 119 4.38 7.62 -27.29
CA LEU A 119 4.35 8.18 -25.94
C LEU A 119 4.11 7.08 -24.93
N ARG A 120 4.98 6.97 -23.93
CA ARG A 120 4.76 6.18 -22.74
C ARG A 120 4.18 7.05 -21.65
N ILE A 121 3.15 6.56 -20.95
CA ILE A 121 2.50 7.27 -19.87
C ILE A 121 2.58 6.41 -18.61
N VAL A 122 3.11 7.00 -17.54
CA VAL A 122 3.10 6.42 -16.21
C VAL A 122 2.29 7.32 -15.30
N PHE A 123 1.23 6.82 -14.72
CA PHE A 123 0.37 7.63 -13.86
C PHE A 123 0.24 7.07 -12.45
N THR A 124 0.04 7.96 -11.48
CA THR A 124 -0.31 7.53 -10.12
C THR A 124 -1.78 7.72 -9.82
N GLY A 125 -2.30 6.80 -9.00
CA GLY A 125 -3.66 6.83 -8.51
C GLY A 125 -3.78 6.47 -7.04
N SER A 126 -4.95 6.77 -6.46
CA SER A 126 -5.30 6.30 -5.13
C SER A 126 -5.52 4.78 -5.11
N SER A 127 -5.30 4.16 -3.95
CA SER A 127 -5.63 2.74 -3.72
C SER A 127 -7.12 2.44 -3.90
N VAL A 128 -8.00 3.42 -3.72
CA VAL A 128 -9.46 3.30 -3.87
C VAL A 128 -9.88 3.07 -5.32
N MET A 129 -9.05 3.49 -6.29
CA MET A 129 -9.37 3.35 -7.72
C MET A 129 -9.34 1.88 -8.15
N ARG A 130 -10.40 1.46 -8.82
CA ARG A 130 -10.51 0.14 -9.46
C ARG A 130 -10.29 0.29 -10.95
N LEU A 131 -9.01 0.19 -11.37
CA LEU A 131 -8.61 0.54 -12.74
C LEU A 131 -9.24 -0.34 -13.81
N LYS A 132 -9.52 -1.61 -13.50
CA LYS A 132 -10.09 -2.55 -14.47
C LYS A 132 -11.61 -2.61 -14.39
N GLU A 133 -12.15 -2.65 -13.18
CA GLU A 133 -13.57 -2.86 -12.92
C GLU A 133 -14.41 -1.61 -13.20
N GLU A 134 -13.88 -0.43 -12.89
CA GLU A 134 -14.58 0.85 -13.00
C GLU A 134 -14.16 1.67 -14.24
N ASN A 135 -13.16 1.20 -15.02
CA ASN A 135 -12.61 1.91 -16.20
C ASN A 135 -12.35 0.94 -17.36
N PRO A 136 -13.42 0.43 -18.00
CA PRO A 136 -13.32 -0.59 -19.05
C PRO A 136 -12.49 -0.14 -20.26
N GLU A 137 -12.41 1.18 -20.53
CA GLU A 137 -11.61 1.76 -21.61
C GLU A 137 -10.09 1.53 -21.44
N LEU A 138 -9.63 1.24 -20.22
CA LEU A 138 -8.23 0.94 -19.94
C LEU A 138 -7.90 -0.56 -19.97
N ASN A 139 -8.92 -1.42 -20.16
CA ASN A 139 -8.73 -2.86 -20.23
C ASN A 139 -7.86 -3.24 -21.44
N GLY A 140 -6.92 -4.14 -21.21
CA GLY A 140 -5.99 -4.62 -22.24
C GLY A 140 -4.81 -3.70 -22.55
N ILE A 141 -4.89 -2.41 -22.22
CA ILE A 141 -3.84 -1.43 -22.52
C ILE A 141 -3.06 -0.95 -21.29
N CYS A 142 -3.67 -0.97 -20.10
CA CYS A 142 -3.04 -0.51 -18.86
C CYS A 142 -2.49 -1.67 -18.02
N ARG A 143 -1.22 -1.57 -17.64
CA ARG A 143 -0.61 -2.42 -16.61
C ARG A 143 -0.67 -1.70 -15.27
N SER A 144 -1.22 -2.37 -14.26
CA SER A 144 -1.43 -1.77 -12.93
C SER A 144 -0.55 -2.44 -11.88
N TYR A 145 0.14 -1.61 -11.10
CA TYR A 145 1.00 -2.01 -10.00
C TYR A 145 0.56 -1.33 -8.70
N ASN A 146 0.86 -1.97 -7.56
CA ASN A 146 0.54 -1.41 -6.24
C ASN A 146 1.84 -1.04 -5.52
N LEU A 147 2.06 0.26 -5.31
CA LEU A 147 3.12 0.74 -4.42
C LEU A 147 2.60 0.67 -2.97
N ARG A 148 3.29 -0.13 -2.16
CA ARG A 148 3.01 -0.32 -0.74
C ARG A 148 3.81 0.67 0.10
N GLY A 149 3.59 0.73 1.41
CA GLY A 149 4.53 1.37 2.33
C GLY A 149 5.88 0.65 2.35
N PHE A 150 6.84 1.11 3.14
CA PHE A 150 8.10 0.38 3.30
C PHE A 150 7.85 -1.02 3.88
N SER A 151 8.50 -2.02 3.31
CA SER A 151 8.67 -3.30 3.97
C SER A 151 9.66 -3.17 5.13
N PHE A 152 9.66 -4.15 6.04
CA PHE A 152 10.71 -4.17 7.07
C PHE A 152 12.11 -4.30 6.45
N ARG A 153 12.24 -5.01 5.33
CA ARG A 153 13.49 -5.07 4.55
C ARG A 153 13.96 -3.70 4.07
N GLU A 154 13.06 -2.92 3.43
CA GLU A 154 13.37 -1.57 2.96
C GLU A 154 13.72 -0.63 4.13
N TYR A 155 13.03 -0.80 5.25
CA TYR A 155 13.32 -0.08 6.49
C TYR A 155 14.71 -0.46 7.06
N LEU A 156 15.07 -1.76 7.09
CA LEU A 156 16.40 -2.21 7.51
C LEU A 156 17.51 -1.69 6.58
N ASN A 157 17.29 -1.75 5.27
CA ASN A 157 18.26 -1.21 4.29
C ASN A 157 18.53 0.27 4.54
N LEU A 158 17.50 1.03 4.94
CA LEU A 158 17.65 2.44 5.27
C LEU A 158 18.31 2.66 6.64
N MET A 159 17.78 2.03 7.69
CA MET A 159 18.14 2.35 9.08
C MET A 159 19.46 1.71 9.52
N ALA A 160 19.79 0.56 8.96
CA ALA A 160 21.02 -0.18 9.25
C ALA A 160 22.06 -0.09 8.12
N GLY A 161 21.77 0.62 7.01
CA GLY A 161 22.68 0.76 5.87
C GLY A 161 22.96 -0.57 5.15
N THR A 162 22.00 -1.50 5.16
CA THR A 162 22.14 -2.81 4.52
C THR A 162 21.65 -2.80 3.07
N ASN A 163 21.91 -3.87 2.34
CA ASN A 163 21.40 -4.07 0.99
C ASN A 163 20.75 -5.46 0.88
N LEU A 164 19.77 -5.73 1.73
CA LEU A 164 19.03 -6.97 1.76
C LEU A 164 18.13 -7.08 0.52
N ARG A 165 18.15 -8.25 -0.15
CA ARG A 165 17.22 -8.57 -1.23
C ARG A 165 15.85 -8.99 -0.70
N PRO A 166 14.78 -8.92 -1.50
CA PRO A 166 13.52 -9.55 -1.15
C PRO A 166 13.63 -11.09 -1.20
N TYR A 167 12.84 -11.77 -0.36
CA TYR A 167 12.72 -13.22 -0.34
C TYR A 167 11.30 -13.63 -0.69
N THR A 168 11.14 -14.80 -1.29
CA THR A 168 9.82 -15.41 -1.50
C THR A 168 9.31 -16.08 -0.22
N LEU A 169 7.99 -16.25 -0.09
CA LEU A 169 7.40 -16.99 1.03
C LEU A 169 7.99 -18.40 1.15
N ARG A 170 8.13 -19.10 0.02
CA ARG A 170 8.75 -20.43 -0.04
C ARG A 170 10.21 -20.45 0.41
N GLU A 171 10.99 -19.41 0.12
CA GLU A 171 12.37 -19.30 0.64
C GLU A 171 12.37 -19.15 2.15
N ILE A 172 11.48 -18.29 2.69
CA ILE A 172 11.35 -18.10 4.14
C ILE A 172 10.95 -19.43 4.80
N GLU A 173 9.93 -20.12 4.32
CA GLU A 173 9.49 -21.39 4.88
C GLU A 173 10.57 -22.46 4.89
N ASN A 174 11.33 -22.60 3.80
CA ASN A 174 12.29 -23.68 3.65
C ASN A 174 13.70 -23.36 4.15
N ARG A 175 14.04 -22.08 4.36
CA ARG A 175 15.41 -21.64 4.64
C ARG A 175 15.51 -20.54 5.70
N HIS A 176 14.45 -20.35 6.52
CA HIS A 176 14.38 -19.25 7.48
C HIS A 176 15.57 -19.18 8.44
N GLU A 177 16.10 -20.31 8.92
CA GLU A 177 17.28 -20.32 9.81
C GLU A 177 18.52 -19.75 9.11
N ARG A 178 18.73 -20.13 7.85
CA ARG A 178 19.84 -19.61 7.06
C ARG A 178 19.65 -18.12 6.76
N ILE A 179 18.43 -17.71 6.35
CA ILE A 179 18.11 -16.31 6.05
C ILE A 179 18.27 -15.46 7.31
N ALA A 180 17.80 -15.95 8.47
CA ALA A 180 17.97 -15.25 9.74
C ALA A 180 19.43 -15.00 10.06
N ARG A 181 20.30 -16.05 9.94
CA ARG A 181 21.74 -15.91 10.16
C ARG A 181 22.42 -14.96 9.17
N GLU A 182 22.04 -15.01 7.87
CA GLU A 182 22.55 -14.09 6.84
C GLU A 182 22.19 -12.63 7.17
N VAL A 183 20.98 -12.35 7.62
CA VAL A 183 20.54 -11.01 7.99
C VAL A 183 21.21 -10.54 9.28
N MET A 184 21.25 -11.40 10.31
CA MET A 184 21.86 -11.06 11.60
C MET A 184 23.39 -10.87 11.51
N ALA A 185 24.04 -11.42 10.48
CA ALA A 185 25.45 -11.15 10.22
C ALA A 185 25.74 -9.70 9.77
N VAL A 186 24.73 -8.98 9.25
CA VAL A 186 24.88 -7.62 8.71
C VAL A 186 24.12 -6.55 9.50
N CYS A 187 23.10 -6.93 10.26
CA CYS A 187 22.37 -6.02 11.14
C CYS A 187 21.66 -6.79 12.27
N ASP A 188 21.17 -6.05 13.28
CA ASP A 188 20.31 -6.59 14.33
C ASP A 188 18.83 -6.27 14.02
N PRO A 189 18.06 -7.21 13.45
CA PRO A 189 16.66 -6.96 13.11
C PRO A 189 15.78 -6.72 14.34
N ALA A 190 16.09 -7.33 15.50
CA ALA A 190 15.31 -7.17 16.72
C ALA A 190 15.33 -5.73 17.22
N LYS A 191 16.49 -5.06 17.14
CA LYS A 191 16.67 -3.66 17.50
C LYS A 191 15.76 -2.72 16.69
N HIS A 192 15.47 -3.06 15.46
CA HIS A 192 14.72 -2.21 14.52
C HIS A 192 13.23 -2.57 14.41
N PHE A 193 12.86 -3.80 14.77
CA PHE A 193 11.52 -4.31 14.50
C PHE A 193 10.42 -3.55 15.26
N ALA A 194 10.62 -3.27 16.54
CA ALA A 194 9.65 -2.51 17.33
C ALA A 194 9.41 -1.10 16.78
N SER A 195 10.48 -0.40 16.37
CA SER A 195 10.38 0.92 15.74
C SER A 195 9.65 0.86 14.40
N TYR A 196 9.93 -0.15 13.58
CA TYR A 196 9.21 -0.38 12.33
C TYR A 196 7.71 -0.60 12.55
N LEU A 197 7.33 -1.46 13.49
CA LEU A 197 5.92 -1.72 13.81
C LEU A 197 5.20 -0.43 14.24
N HIS A 198 5.90 0.47 14.93
CA HIS A 198 5.35 1.73 15.40
C HIS A 198 5.22 2.78 14.28
N HIS A 199 6.26 3.00 13.46
CA HIS A 199 6.29 4.11 12.50
C HIS A 199 7.01 3.82 11.17
N GLY A 200 7.53 2.62 10.91
CA GLY A 200 8.41 2.34 9.77
C GLY A 200 7.69 2.10 8.44
N TYR A 201 6.36 1.96 8.41
CA TYR A 201 5.63 1.65 7.17
C TYR A 201 5.50 2.85 6.22
N TYR A 202 5.28 4.05 6.74
CA TYR A 202 5.11 5.25 5.93
C TYR A 202 6.41 6.05 5.81
N PRO A 203 6.94 6.28 4.58
CA PRO A 203 8.23 6.97 4.37
C PRO A 203 8.37 8.33 5.03
N PHE A 204 7.28 9.06 5.28
CA PHE A 204 7.32 10.38 5.89
C PHE A 204 7.78 10.37 7.37
N PHE A 205 8.05 9.21 7.98
CA PHE A 205 8.75 9.17 9.28
C PHE A 205 10.15 9.81 9.21
N LEU A 206 10.71 9.93 8.02
CA LEU A 206 11.99 10.59 7.75
C LEU A 206 11.93 12.12 7.91
N GLU A 207 10.73 12.71 7.87
CA GLU A 207 10.55 14.18 7.87
C GLU A 207 10.82 14.84 9.23
N LYS A 208 11.24 14.10 10.26
CA LYS A 208 11.55 14.58 11.63
C LYS A 208 10.44 15.45 12.27
N THR A 209 9.21 15.20 11.91
CA THR A 209 7.99 15.83 12.40
C THR A 209 7.21 14.88 13.30
N ASN A 210 6.09 15.33 13.90
CA ASN A 210 5.23 14.45 14.67
C ASN A 210 4.56 13.41 13.75
N PHE A 211 5.14 12.20 13.69
CA PHE A 211 4.70 11.12 12.82
C PHE A 211 3.22 10.76 13.04
N SER A 212 2.80 10.60 14.29
CA SER A 212 1.43 10.19 14.62
C SER A 212 0.40 11.23 14.16
N GLU A 213 0.71 12.52 14.36
CA GLU A 213 -0.15 13.62 13.91
C GLU A 213 -0.23 13.70 12.37
N ASN A 214 0.90 13.53 11.68
CA ASN A 214 0.95 13.49 10.24
C ASN A 214 0.18 12.28 9.70
N LEU A 215 0.30 11.12 10.35
CA LEU A 215 -0.44 9.93 9.95
C LEU A 215 -1.95 10.14 10.13
N LEU A 216 -2.41 10.76 11.22
CA LEU A 216 -3.82 11.11 11.40
C LEU A 216 -4.32 12.09 10.32
N LYS A 217 -3.53 13.09 9.94
CA LYS A 217 -3.86 13.99 8.81
C LYS A 217 -3.98 13.20 7.50
N VAL A 218 -3.04 12.29 7.24
CA VAL A 218 -3.07 11.41 6.04
C VAL A 218 -4.32 10.53 6.05
N MET A 219 -4.68 9.91 7.19
CA MET A 219 -5.88 9.08 7.31
C MET A 219 -7.16 9.89 7.05
N ASN A 220 -7.26 11.09 7.61
CA ASN A 220 -8.39 11.99 7.33
C ASN A 220 -8.48 12.30 5.82
N MET A 221 -7.37 12.64 5.17
CA MET A 221 -7.35 12.89 3.72
C MET A 221 -7.70 11.64 2.89
N MET A 222 -7.35 10.43 3.34
CA MET A 222 -7.76 9.18 2.68
C MET A 222 -9.29 9.01 2.70
N ILE A 223 -9.95 9.43 3.77
CA ILE A 223 -11.42 9.36 3.85
C ILE A 223 -12.06 10.55 3.11
N GLU A 224 -11.66 11.77 3.44
CA GLU A 224 -12.28 13.02 2.96
C GLU A 224 -12.07 13.24 1.45
N VAL A 225 -10.91 12.86 0.95
CA VAL A 225 -10.56 13.09 -0.45
C VAL A 225 -10.67 11.80 -1.26
N ASP A 226 -9.97 10.73 -0.84
CA ASP A 226 -9.87 9.55 -1.69
C ASP A 226 -11.16 8.72 -1.67
N VAL A 227 -11.76 8.49 -0.48
CA VAL A 227 -13.01 7.71 -0.40
C VAL A 227 -14.21 8.53 -0.89
N LEU A 228 -14.43 9.74 -0.35
CA LEU A 228 -15.61 10.52 -0.70
C LEU A 228 -15.62 10.89 -2.19
N LEU A 229 -14.50 11.41 -2.71
CA LEU A 229 -14.43 11.86 -4.11
C LEU A 229 -14.56 10.68 -5.09
N ILE A 230 -13.78 9.62 -4.90
CA ILE A 230 -13.73 8.50 -5.86
C ILE A 230 -15.00 7.66 -5.80
N LYS A 231 -15.61 7.51 -4.61
CA LYS A 231 -16.87 6.76 -4.45
C LYS A 231 -18.12 7.64 -4.52
N GLN A 232 -17.96 8.93 -4.82
CA GLN A 232 -19.05 9.90 -4.96
C GLN A 232 -20.01 9.90 -3.75
N ILE A 233 -19.43 9.87 -2.53
CA ILE A 233 -20.19 9.86 -1.28
C ILE A 233 -20.40 11.31 -0.83
N GLU A 234 -21.64 11.62 -0.43
CA GLU A 234 -21.96 12.95 0.08
C GLU A 234 -21.23 13.25 1.41
N LEU A 235 -20.76 14.48 1.56
CA LEU A 235 -20.00 14.95 2.72
C LEU A 235 -20.73 14.72 4.07
N LYS A 236 -22.06 14.75 4.08
CA LYS A 236 -22.88 14.48 5.28
C LYS A 236 -22.65 13.11 5.92
N TYR A 237 -22.06 12.15 5.17
CA TYR A 237 -21.74 10.81 5.68
C TYR A 237 -20.32 10.66 6.23
N LEU A 238 -19.50 11.71 6.13
CA LEU A 238 -18.09 11.70 6.55
C LEU A 238 -17.93 11.27 8.02
N ASP A 239 -18.68 11.91 8.93
CA ASP A 239 -18.59 11.63 10.36
C ASP A 239 -18.98 10.19 10.71
N ARG A 240 -19.94 9.62 9.97
CA ARG A 240 -20.32 8.22 10.12
C ARG A 240 -19.20 7.27 9.75
N ILE A 241 -18.49 7.55 8.64
CA ILE A 241 -17.36 6.73 8.18
C ILE A 241 -16.20 6.84 9.18
N LYS A 242 -15.89 8.05 9.68
CA LYS A 242 -14.85 8.26 10.70
C LYS A 242 -15.19 7.56 12.02
N LYS A 243 -16.44 7.68 12.48
CA LYS A 243 -16.91 6.99 13.68
C LYS A 243 -16.82 5.47 13.54
N LEU A 244 -17.21 4.93 12.37
CA LEU A 244 -17.08 3.50 12.08
C LEU A 244 -15.61 3.04 12.11
N LEU A 245 -14.71 3.78 11.46
CA LEU A 245 -13.27 3.46 11.47
C LEU A 245 -12.74 3.40 12.90
N TYR A 246 -13.08 4.39 13.73
CA TYR A 246 -12.64 4.44 15.12
C TYR A 246 -13.19 3.25 15.93
N GLN A 247 -14.48 2.92 15.80
CA GLN A 247 -15.08 1.77 16.49
C GLN A 247 -14.43 0.45 16.08
N LEU A 248 -14.14 0.26 14.81
CA LEU A 248 -13.45 -0.92 14.33
C LEU A 248 -12.00 -1.00 14.84
N ALA A 249 -11.29 0.14 14.91
CA ALA A 249 -9.93 0.20 15.43
C ALA A 249 -9.84 -0.20 16.92
N ILE A 250 -10.79 0.24 17.75
CA ILE A 250 -10.80 -0.10 19.18
C ILE A 250 -11.35 -1.49 19.48
N SER A 251 -12.10 -2.10 18.54
CA SER A 251 -12.64 -3.47 18.72
C SER A 251 -11.61 -4.57 18.51
N GLY A 252 -10.40 -4.22 18.03
CA GLY A 252 -9.35 -5.19 17.72
C GLY A 252 -9.61 -6.00 16.45
N THR A 253 -8.86 -7.09 16.27
CA THR A 253 -8.91 -7.95 15.08
C THR A 253 -10.01 -9.01 15.19
N GLY A 254 -11.27 -8.59 15.25
CA GLY A 254 -12.42 -9.47 15.44
C GLY A 254 -13.39 -9.52 14.27
N ALA A 255 -14.39 -10.42 14.38
CA ALA A 255 -15.56 -10.40 13.50
C ALA A 255 -16.42 -9.17 13.82
N PRO A 256 -16.72 -8.28 12.85
CA PRO A 256 -17.48 -7.08 13.13
C PRO A 256 -18.93 -7.42 13.52
N ASN A 257 -19.42 -6.83 14.60
CA ASN A 257 -20.84 -6.88 14.93
C ASN A 257 -21.60 -5.84 14.08
N VAL A 258 -21.92 -6.20 12.84
CA VAL A 258 -22.53 -5.28 11.85
C VAL A 258 -23.86 -4.72 12.33
N SER A 259 -24.64 -5.44 13.14
CA SER A 259 -25.92 -4.95 13.68
C SER A 259 -25.73 -3.86 14.72
N GLN A 260 -24.78 -4.06 15.65
CA GLN A 260 -24.43 -3.06 16.64
C GLN A 260 -23.83 -1.82 15.98
N LEU A 261 -22.86 -2.00 15.06
CA LEU A 261 -22.25 -0.90 14.32
C LEU A 261 -23.28 -0.09 13.53
N ALA A 262 -24.29 -0.75 12.95
CA ALA A 262 -25.38 -0.08 12.25
C ALA A 262 -26.23 0.82 13.18
N GLY A 263 -26.50 0.36 14.39
CA GLY A 263 -27.15 1.17 15.44
C GLY A 263 -26.29 2.36 15.88
N ASP A 264 -25.02 2.09 16.21
CA ASP A 264 -24.09 3.11 16.72
C ASP A 264 -23.81 4.23 15.69
N VAL A 265 -23.73 3.89 14.41
CA VAL A 265 -23.49 4.82 13.30
C VAL A 265 -24.77 5.38 12.69
N GLN A 266 -25.94 4.90 13.14
CA GLN A 266 -27.27 5.31 12.66
C GLN A 266 -27.43 5.14 11.15
N THR A 267 -27.20 3.88 10.68
CA THR A 267 -27.32 3.53 9.26
C THR A 267 -27.73 2.07 9.08
N SER A 268 -27.92 1.63 7.84
CA SER A 268 -28.27 0.24 7.55
C SER A 268 -27.06 -0.71 7.66
N ARG A 269 -27.31 -2.01 7.89
CA ARG A 269 -26.25 -3.06 7.86
C ARG A 269 -25.55 -3.12 6.50
N ALA A 270 -26.28 -2.95 5.41
CA ALA A 270 -25.71 -2.92 4.06
C ALA A 270 -24.76 -1.73 3.88
N THR A 271 -25.12 -0.54 4.39
CA THR A 271 -24.27 0.65 4.37
C THR A 271 -23.00 0.44 5.18
N ILE A 272 -23.08 -0.18 6.38
CA ILE A 272 -21.90 -0.51 7.17
C ILE A 272 -20.93 -1.41 6.38
N MET A 273 -21.45 -2.44 5.71
CA MET A 273 -20.62 -3.32 4.89
C MET A 273 -19.94 -2.59 3.72
N ASN A 274 -20.66 -1.66 3.07
CA ASN A 274 -20.07 -0.81 2.04
C ASN A 274 -18.99 0.12 2.61
N TYR A 275 -19.22 0.74 3.77
CA TYR A 275 -18.23 1.60 4.41
C TYR A 275 -16.97 0.82 4.81
N ILE A 276 -17.11 -0.39 5.38
CA ILE A 276 -15.95 -1.26 5.66
C ILE A 276 -15.20 -1.57 4.36
N LYS A 277 -15.91 -1.84 3.28
CA LYS A 277 -15.30 -2.08 1.96
C LYS A 277 -14.54 -0.85 1.45
N TYR A 278 -15.10 0.36 1.58
CA TYR A 278 -14.42 1.60 1.17
C TYR A 278 -13.16 1.86 2.01
N LEU A 279 -13.24 1.64 3.33
CA LEU A 279 -12.08 1.73 4.22
C LEU A 279 -10.99 0.70 3.86
N SER A 280 -11.39 -0.50 3.43
CA SER A 280 -10.47 -1.52 2.94
C SER A 280 -9.84 -1.14 1.59
N ASP A 281 -10.62 -0.59 0.65
CA ASP A 281 -10.10 -0.10 -0.62
C ASP A 281 -9.10 1.06 -0.41
N ALA A 282 -9.35 1.91 0.59
CA ALA A 282 -8.45 2.99 0.99
C ALA A 282 -7.17 2.52 1.72
N ARG A 283 -7.06 1.24 2.07
CA ARG A 283 -5.95 0.69 2.86
C ARG A 283 -5.87 1.24 4.28
N LEU A 284 -7.03 1.53 4.86
CA LEU A 284 -7.17 1.82 6.28
C LEU A 284 -7.45 0.53 7.06
N MET A 285 -8.21 -0.39 6.46
CA MET A 285 -8.55 -1.68 7.04
C MET A 285 -8.31 -2.84 6.06
N ASN A 286 -8.27 -4.05 6.59
CA ASN A 286 -8.29 -5.30 5.83
C ASN A 286 -9.54 -6.11 6.21
N MET A 287 -10.19 -6.71 5.21
CA MET A 287 -11.29 -7.65 5.38
C MET A 287 -10.75 -9.06 5.14
N VAL A 288 -10.73 -9.89 6.16
CA VAL A 288 -10.26 -11.28 6.08
C VAL A 288 -11.47 -12.20 6.08
N TYR A 289 -11.58 -13.04 5.06
CA TYR A 289 -12.69 -13.97 4.84
C TYR A 289 -12.28 -15.41 5.11
N ARG A 290 -13.26 -16.29 5.34
CA ARG A 290 -13.03 -17.73 5.28
C ARG A 290 -12.80 -18.18 3.84
N LYS A 291 -12.22 -19.35 3.66
CA LYS A 291 -12.02 -19.95 2.33
C LYS A 291 -13.36 -20.04 1.59
N GLY A 292 -13.40 -19.57 0.34
CA GLY A 292 -14.60 -19.53 -0.49
C GLY A 292 -15.61 -18.41 -0.17
N GLU A 293 -15.25 -17.49 0.73
CA GLU A 293 -16.07 -16.31 1.03
C GLU A 293 -15.39 -15.03 0.55
N GLU A 294 -16.22 -14.06 0.16
CA GLU A 294 -15.78 -12.72 -0.28
C GLU A 294 -16.90 -11.71 -0.09
N PHE A 295 -16.61 -10.43 -0.34
CA PHE A 295 -17.64 -9.38 -0.38
C PHE A 295 -18.72 -9.73 -1.42
N PRO A 296 -20.03 -9.53 -1.12
CA PRO A 296 -20.62 -8.76 0.00
C PRO A 296 -20.88 -9.56 1.29
N LYS A 297 -20.40 -10.82 1.42
CA LYS A 297 -20.53 -11.51 2.71
C LYS A 297 -19.82 -10.77 3.83
N LYS A 298 -20.26 -11.00 5.07
CA LYS A 298 -19.63 -10.46 6.26
C LYS A 298 -18.23 -11.08 6.42
N PRO A 299 -17.15 -10.28 6.58
CA PRO A 299 -15.82 -10.81 6.82
C PRO A 299 -15.74 -11.55 8.15
N ALA A 300 -14.90 -12.57 8.21
CA ALA A 300 -14.61 -13.29 9.44
C ALA A 300 -13.81 -12.42 10.42
N ARG A 301 -12.97 -11.51 9.89
CA ARG A 301 -12.24 -10.50 10.66
C ARG A 301 -12.17 -9.18 9.89
N VAL A 302 -12.13 -8.08 10.64
CA VAL A 302 -11.72 -6.75 10.16
C VAL A 302 -10.57 -6.31 11.05
N MET A 303 -9.48 -5.84 10.43
CA MET A 303 -8.28 -5.42 11.14
C MET A 303 -7.66 -4.20 10.47
N MET A 304 -6.89 -3.41 11.20
CA MET A 304 -6.18 -2.28 10.59
C MET A 304 -5.26 -2.75 9.46
N HIS A 305 -5.03 -1.92 8.45
CA HIS A 305 -4.23 -2.33 7.31
C HIS A 305 -2.76 -2.57 7.67
N ASN A 306 -2.21 -1.78 8.59
CA ASN A 306 -0.86 -1.94 9.11
C ASN A 306 -0.77 -1.48 10.57
N THR A 307 0.32 -1.82 11.22
CA THR A 307 0.53 -1.55 12.65
C THR A 307 0.68 -0.06 12.98
N ASN A 308 1.25 0.75 12.07
CA ASN A 308 1.37 2.19 12.29
C ASN A 308 0.00 2.87 12.46
N LEU A 309 -1.02 2.42 11.70
CA LEU A 309 -2.39 2.89 11.87
C LEU A 309 -2.97 2.52 13.23
N MET A 310 -2.63 1.33 13.77
CA MET A 310 -3.06 0.93 15.11
C MET A 310 -2.51 1.89 16.16
N TYR A 311 -1.21 2.18 16.11
CA TYR A 311 -0.57 3.12 17.04
C TYR A 311 -1.13 4.54 16.94
N ALA A 312 -1.45 5.01 15.74
CA ALA A 312 -2.04 6.34 15.54
C ALA A 312 -3.48 6.44 16.07
N MET A 313 -4.29 5.37 15.91
CA MET A 313 -5.70 5.36 16.31
C MET A 313 -5.92 5.07 17.79
N THR A 314 -5.09 4.21 18.38
CA THR A 314 -5.24 3.73 19.76
C THR A 314 -3.93 3.80 20.53
N PRO A 315 -3.34 5.00 20.72
CA PRO A 315 -2.06 5.16 21.39
C PRO A 315 -2.13 4.60 22.82
N GLY A 316 -1.13 3.78 23.19
CA GLY A 316 -1.03 3.15 24.51
C GLY A 316 -2.02 1.98 24.77
N LYS A 317 -2.86 1.61 23.78
CA LYS A 317 -3.87 0.54 23.90
C LYS A 317 -3.78 -0.54 22.83
N VAL A 318 -2.66 -0.60 22.10
CA VAL A 318 -2.46 -1.59 21.04
C VAL A 318 -2.33 -2.98 21.66
N ASN A 319 -3.24 -3.88 21.34
CA ASN A 319 -3.14 -5.27 21.74
C ASN A 319 -1.99 -5.95 21.00
N ARG A 320 -1.10 -6.65 21.74
CA ARG A 320 0.09 -7.26 21.17
C ARG A 320 -0.24 -8.32 20.12
N GLN A 321 -1.16 -9.24 20.42
CA GLN A 321 -1.55 -10.31 19.49
C GLN A 321 -2.14 -9.73 18.20
N ASP A 322 -3.04 -8.74 18.30
CA ASP A 322 -3.63 -8.06 17.16
C ASP A 322 -2.56 -7.37 16.29
N MET A 323 -1.55 -6.79 16.92
CA MET A 323 -0.42 -6.15 16.24
C MET A 323 0.40 -7.15 15.43
N LEU A 324 0.73 -8.31 16.02
CA LEU A 324 1.51 -9.37 15.36
C LEU A 324 0.74 -9.93 14.14
N GLU A 325 -0.54 -10.21 14.32
CA GLU A 325 -1.42 -10.70 13.26
C GLU A 325 -1.59 -9.64 12.14
N THR A 326 -1.72 -8.37 12.50
CA THR A 326 -1.80 -7.25 11.54
C THR A 326 -0.52 -7.12 10.72
N PHE A 327 0.64 -7.21 11.38
CA PHE A 327 1.93 -7.19 10.67
C PHE A 327 2.05 -8.35 9.68
N PHE A 328 1.76 -9.58 10.11
CA PHE A 328 1.83 -10.77 9.27
C PHE A 328 0.91 -10.65 8.06
N GLN A 329 -0.35 -10.31 8.29
CA GLN A 329 -1.33 -10.13 7.22
C GLN A 329 -0.91 -9.03 6.24
N ASN A 330 -0.41 -7.89 6.75
CA ASN A 330 0.10 -6.81 5.91
C ASN A 330 1.33 -7.24 5.09
N ALA A 331 2.27 -7.98 5.67
CA ALA A 331 3.46 -8.46 4.97
C ALA A 331 3.13 -9.33 3.74
N LEU A 332 2.13 -10.18 3.84
CA LEU A 332 1.65 -11.07 2.77
C LEU A 332 0.70 -10.38 1.78
N TRP A 333 0.08 -9.28 2.19
CA TRP A 333 -0.95 -8.61 1.41
C TRP A 333 -0.50 -8.24 -0.01
N GLY A 334 -1.36 -8.53 -1.00
CA GLY A 334 -1.14 -8.19 -2.42
C GLY A 334 -0.24 -9.16 -3.19
N ARG A 335 0.40 -10.13 -2.50
CA ARG A 335 1.19 -11.19 -3.11
C ARG A 335 0.61 -12.58 -2.83
N HIS A 336 -0.07 -12.74 -1.70
CA HIS A 336 -0.64 -14.00 -1.24
C HIS A 336 -2.12 -13.84 -0.88
N ASP A 337 -2.91 -14.90 -1.06
CA ASP A 337 -4.30 -14.96 -0.63
C ASP A 337 -4.37 -15.38 0.84
N VAL A 338 -4.62 -14.41 1.73
CA VAL A 338 -4.70 -14.63 3.18
C VAL A 338 -6.15 -14.75 3.60
N LYS A 339 -6.53 -15.92 4.08
CA LYS A 339 -7.87 -16.24 4.60
C LYS A 339 -7.83 -16.49 6.09
N MET A 340 -9.00 -16.41 6.72
CA MET A 340 -9.17 -16.81 8.12
C MET A 340 -8.86 -18.30 8.27
N GLY A 341 -8.02 -18.63 9.25
CA GLY A 341 -7.76 -20.01 9.65
C GLY A 341 -8.88 -20.60 10.48
N ASP A 342 -8.62 -21.76 11.04
CA ASP A 342 -9.51 -22.49 11.94
C ASP A 342 -9.02 -22.40 13.41
N ARG A 343 -9.48 -23.33 14.27
CA ARG A 343 -9.08 -23.37 15.70
C ARG A 343 -7.58 -23.64 15.90
N SER A 344 -6.90 -24.27 14.93
CA SER A 344 -5.50 -24.67 15.03
C SER A 344 -4.54 -23.67 14.38
N CYS A 345 -5.02 -22.80 13.48
CA CYS A 345 -4.20 -21.80 12.79
C CYS A 345 -4.90 -20.43 12.73
N THR A 346 -4.10 -19.36 12.73
CA THR A 346 -4.60 -17.99 12.64
C THR A 346 -5.03 -17.66 11.21
N PHE A 347 -4.18 -18.00 10.25
CA PHE A 347 -4.40 -17.73 8.83
C PHE A 347 -4.17 -18.98 7.97
N LEU A 348 -4.94 -19.06 6.89
CA LEU A 348 -4.73 -19.96 5.78
C LEU A 348 -4.21 -19.12 4.60
N VAL A 349 -3.02 -19.43 4.10
CA VAL A 349 -2.36 -18.70 3.02
C VAL A 349 -2.33 -19.56 1.76
N ASP A 350 -2.66 -18.96 0.60
CA ASP A 350 -2.68 -19.61 -0.71
C ASP A 350 -3.46 -20.93 -0.75
N GLY A 351 -4.46 -21.03 0.13
CA GLY A 351 -5.44 -22.13 0.19
C GLY A 351 -4.99 -23.38 0.90
N ASN A 352 -3.72 -23.53 1.30
CA ASN A 352 -3.16 -24.74 1.91
C ASN A 352 -2.15 -24.53 3.04
N GLN A 353 -1.48 -23.40 3.11
CA GLN A 353 -0.45 -23.14 4.13
C GLN A 353 -1.09 -22.60 5.40
N ARG A 354 -0.84 -23.24 6.53
CA ARG A 354 -1.47 -22.96 7.81
C ARG A 354 -0.49 -22.27 8.75
N PHE A 355 -0.80 -21.04 9.12
CA PHE A 355 0.06 -20.22 9.99
C PHE A 355 -0.64 -19.91 11.32
N ARG A 356 0.08 -20.08 12.42
CA ARG A 356 -0.35 -19.67 13.75
C ARG A 356 0.59 -18.62 14.31
N ILE A 357 0.07 -17.40 14.47
CA ILE A 357 0.84 -16.27 14.98
C ILE A 357 0.68 -16.23 16.50
N MET A 358 1.78 -16.27 17.23
CA MET A 358 1.77 -16.30 18.70
C MET A 358 3.17 -16.07 19.28
N ASP A 359 3.23 -15.64 20.55
CA ASP A 359 4.49 -15.55 21.30
C ASP A 359 4.85 -16.91 21.93
N GLU A 360 3.86 -17.62 22.49
CA GLU A 360 4.09 -18.91 23.18
C GLU A 360 3.54 -20.07 22.36
N VAL A 361 4.37 -21.06 22.11
CA VAL A 361 3.99 -22.26 21.36
C VAL A 361 3.32 -23.29 22.28
N PRO A 362 2.21 -23.91 21.85
CA PRO A 362 1.55 -24.93 22.65
C PRO A 362 2.45 -26.16 22.86
N ARG A 363 2.34 -26.81 23.99
CA ARG A 363 3.13 -28.02 24.30
C ARG A 363 3.00 -29.12 23.25
N ARG A 364 1.84 -29.23 22.62
CA ARG A 364 1.61 -30.14 21.48
C ARG A 364 1.43 -29.33 20.22
N LYS A 365 2.37 -29.45 19.29
CA LYS A 365 2.34 -28.82 17.98
C LYS A 365 1.59 -29.71 16.98
N ALA A 366 0.78 -29.09 16.11
CA ALA A 366 0.25 -29.74 14.93
C ALA A 366 1.36 -29.81 13.85
N THR A 367 1.48 -30.93 13.18
CA THR A 367 2.58 -31.16 12.21
C THR A 367 2.41 -30.38 10.92
N ASP A 368 1.19 -29.94 10.61
CA ASP A 368 0.80 -29.21 9.41
C ASP A 368 0.63 -27.70 9.63
N VAL A 369 1.12 -27.17 10.76
CA VAL A 369 1.03 -25.75 11.14
C VAL A 369 2.42 -25.15 11.31
N ILE A 370 2.67 -24.04 10.65
CA ILE A 370 3.85 -23.20 10.85
C ILE A 370 3.54 -22.20 11.99
N TYR A 371 4.37 -22.21 13.01
CA TYR A 371 4.26 -21.31 14.16
C TYR A 371 5.12 -20.08 13.93
N VAL A 372 4.48 -18.92 13.83
CA VAL A 372 5.16 -17.64 13.59
C VAL A 372 5.31 -16.90 14.90
N ARG A 373 6.55 -16.66 15.31
CA ARG A 373 6.90 -16.13 16.63
C ARG A 373 7.57 -14.76 16.54
N ALA A 374 7.17 -13.87 17.46
CA ALA A 374 7.75 -12.53 17.55
C ALA A 374 8.88 -12.40 18.57
N ASP A 375 9.01 -13.37 19.49
CA ASP A 375 9.97 -13.38 20.60
C ASP A 375 11.29 -14.10 20.27
N ILE A 376 11.43 -14.66 19.06
CA ILE A 376 12.64 -15.36 18.61
C ILE A 376 13.31 -14.63 17.45
N THR A 377 14.63 -14.70 17.39
CA THR A 377 15.46 -14.16 16.30
C THR A 377 15.86 -15.23 15.29
N GLU A 378 16.12 -16.44 15.73
CA GLU A 378 16.30 -17.65 14.92
C GLU A 378 15.14 -18.61 15.12
N GLY A 379 14.80 -19.36 14.09
CA GLY A 379 13.74 -20.35 14.13
C GLY A 379 14.25 -21.78 14.31
N ASN A 380 13.32 -22.71 14.20
CA ASN A 380 13.56 -24.16 14.09
C ASN A 380 12.54 -24.75 13.11
N GLU A 381 12.55 -26.04 12.88
CA GLU A 381 11.74 -26.72 11.84
C GLU A 381 10.29 -26.21 11.66
N GLN A 382 9.59 -25.88 12.75
CA GLN A 382 8.18 -25.43 12.71
C GLN A 382 7.98 -24.00 13.22
N GLU A 383 9.01 -23.36 13.77
CA GLU A 383 8.92 -22.03 14.35
C GLU A 383 9.73 -21.03 13.51
N ILE A 384 9.05 -20.07 12.92
CA ILE A 384 9.66 -19.06 12.07
C ILE A 384 9.55 -17.70 12.74
N PRO A 385 10.65 -16.93 12.84
CA PRO A 385 10.61 -15.56 13.34
C PRO A 385 9.66 -14.67 12.53
N LEU A 386 8.77 -13.95 13.21
CA LEU A 386 7.78 -13.08 12.56
C LEU A 386 8.43 -12.00 11.67
N TRP A 387 9.55 -11.45 12.10
CA TRP A 387 10.22 -10.37 11.37
C TRP A 387 10.69 -10.77 9.96
N LEU A 388 10.96 -12.07 9.71
CA LEU A 388 11.35 -12.58 8.40
C LEU A 388 10.29 -12.33 7.31
N TYR A 389 9.01 -12.36 7.67
CA TYR A 389 7.93 -12.06 6.72
C TYR A 389 7.95 -10.61 6.24
N GLY A 390 8.57 -9.70 6.98
CA GLY A 390 8.84 -8.34 6.54
C GLY A 390 9.91 -8.21 5.45
N LEU A 391 10.54 -9.33 5.04
CA LEU A 391 11.53 -9.37 3.95
C LEU A 391 10.94 -9.80 2.60
N LEU A 392 9.62 -10.01 2.51
CA LEU A 392 8.93 -10.50 1.31
C LEU A 392 8.94 -9.52 0.12
N TYR A 393 9.16 -8.21 0.36
CA TYR A 393 9.21 -7.21 -0.72
C TYR A 393 10.13 -6.04 -0.39
#